data_20fe1bfaf64ab7c571b8722509ff54b5
#
_entry.id   20fe1bfaf64ab7c571b8722509ff54b5
#
_cell.length_a   1.000
_cell.length_b   1.000
_cell.length_c   1.000
_cell.angle_alpha   90.00
_cell.angle_beta   90.00
_cell.angle_gamma   90.00
#
_symmetry.space_group_name_H-M   'P 1'
#
loop_
_entity.id
_entity.type
_entity.pdbx_description
1 polymer ?
#
loop_
_entity_poly.entity_id
_entity_poly.type
_entity_poly.pdbx_seq_one_letter_code
_entity_poly.pdbx_strand_id
1 'polypeptide(L)'
;MDKIKLLMADDNHAVLSQLSEFFSRKADIEIAGCAHDGAEALALIEKTAPDIVLLDIIMPRLDGFAVLEALGGVGPRAIMVTGLSGDEFIGRAMRLGASYYMVKPVDTQVLYARVKEIAGMKGESIAEPRTPPLRSRDEQVTGLFLSIGIPAHIKGYQYLREAVRMVLEDRDLLGRITKELYPGIARHFGTSASKVERAMRHAIEVAWSRGRLESVNRLYGYKVFSAEDKPTNGEFIALVADKVGAPRSDTISA
;
A
#
# COMPACT_ATOMS: atom_id res chain seq x y z
N MET A 1 -23.48 19.71 -15.36
CA MET A 1 -22.79 18.43 -15.10
C MET A 1 -23.25 17.94 -13.76
N ASP A 2 -23.73 16.71 -13.66
CA ASP A 2 -24.13 16.13 -12.40
C ASP A 2 -22.88 15.96 -11.52
N LYS A 3 -23.00 16.32 -10.24
CA LYS A 3 -21.91 16.15 -9.28
C LYS A 3 -21.72 14.67 -8.96
N ILE A 4 -20.47 14.28 -8.69
CA ILE A 4 -20.14 12.94 -8.22
C ILE A 4 -20.56 12.83 -6.75
N LYS A 5 -21.50 11.95 -6.45
CA LYS A 5 -21.94 11.65 -5.08
C LYS A 5 -20.90 10.75 -4.40
N LEU A 6 -20.23 11.29 -3.40
CA LEU A 6 -19.15 10.63 -2.67
C LEU A 6 -19.56 10.32 -1.22
N LEU A 7 -19.51 9.05 -0.84
CA LEU A 7 -19.64 8.61 0.54
C LEU A 7 -18.26 8.25 1.08
N MET A 8 -18.00 8.53 2.35
CA MET A 8 -16.74 8.23 3.03
C MET A 8 -17.01 7.40 4.28
N ALA A 9 -16.28 6.30 4.48
CA ALA A 9 -16.42 5.41 5.63
C ALA A 9 -15.05 5.13 6.26
N ASP A 10 -14.85 5.57 7.50
CA ASP A 10 -13.61 5.48 8.27
C ASP A 10 -13.94 5.63 9.76
N ASP A 11 -13.39 4.81 10.64
CA ASP A 11 -13.63 4.93 12.08
C ASP A 11 -12.90 6.13 12.72
N ASN A 12 -11.94 6.71 12.01
CA ASN A 12 -11.18 7.85 12.45
C ASN A 12 -11.86 9.18 12.08
N HIS A 13 -12.51 9.80 13.04
CA HIS A 13 -13.18 11.10 12.88
C HIS A 13 -12.29 12.20 12.30
N ALA A 14 -10.99 12.22 12.64
CA ALA A 14 -10.07 13.22 12.12
C ALA A 14 -9.84 13.04 10.61
N VAL A 15 -9.74 11.79 10.14
CA VAL A 15 -9.62 11.47 8.72
C VAL A 15 -10.89 11.89 7.97
N LEU A 16 -12.06 11.52 8.46
CA LEU A 16 -13.34 11.92 7.85
C LEU A 16 -13.49 13.45 7.79
N SER A 17 -13.14 14.16 8.87
CA SER A 17 -13.19 15.63 8.89
C SER A 17 -12.26 16.24 7.86
N GLN A 18 -11.02 15.76 7.76
CA GLN A 18 -10.05 16.26 6.77
C GLN A 18 -10.50 16.00 5.33
N LEU A 19 -11.00 14.80 5.05
CA LEU A 19 -11.51 14.45 3.73
C LEU A 19 -12.77 15.25 3.39
N SER A 20 -13.71 15.41 4.33
CA SER A 20 -14.91 16.23 4.14
C SER A 20 -14.58 17.68 3.84
N GLU A 21 -13.66 18.28 4.60
CA GLU A 21 -13.20 19.64 4.36
C GLU A 21 -12.57 19.79 2.96
N PHE A 22 -11.74 18.82 2.56
CA PHE A 22 -11.11 18.83 1.25
C PHE A 22 -12.12 18.70 0.10
N PHE A 23 -13.00 17.69 0.18
CA PHE A 23 -13.97 17.40 -0.89
C PHE A 23 -15.11 18.42 -0.97
N SER A 24 -15.52 19.05 0.14
CA SER A 24 -16.52 20.11 0.13
C SER A 24 -16.13 21.35 -0.69
N ARG A 25 -14.81 21.56 -0.87
CA ARG A 25 -14.27 22.63 -1.70
C ARG A 25 -14.23 22.32 -3.20
N LYS A 26 -14.61 21.10 -3.60
CA LYS A 26 -14.63 20.67 -5.01
C LYS A 26 -16.01 20.88 -5.61
N ALA A 27 -16.09 21.70 -6.65
CA ALA A 27 -17.36 22.08 -7.28
C ALA A 27 -18.10 20.90 -7.93
N ASP A 28 -17.35 19.85 -8.32
CA ASP A 28 -17.81 18.65 -9.01
C ASP A 28 -18.09 17.46 -8.08
N ILE A 29 -17.95 17.66 -6.75
CA ILE A 29 -18.23 16.63 -5.73
C ILE A 29 -19.44 17.04 -4.88
N GLU A 30 -20.28 16.08 -4.55
CA GLU A 30 -21.34 16.15 -3.55
C GLU A 30 -21.07 15.08 -2.49
N ILE A 31 -20.90 15.50 -1.22
CA ILE A 31 -20.70 14.56 -0.12
C ILE A 31 -22.05 13.96 0.25
N ALA A 32 -22.24 12.67 -0.07
CA ALA A 32 -23.47 11.93 0.21
C ALA A 32 -23.60 11.52 1.69
N GLY A 33 -22.48 11.42 2.40
CA GLY A 33 -22.44 11.11 3.82
C GLY A 33 -21.06 10.69 4.31
N CYS A 34 -20.94 10.61 5.65
CA CYS A 34 -19.80 10.06 6.36
C CYS A 34 -20.30 8.96 7.28
N ALA A 35 -19.67 7.79 7.24
CA ALA A 35 -19.95 6.65 8.10
C ALA A 35 -18.75 6.36 9.01
N HIS A 36 -19.02 5.94 10.23
CA HIS A 36 -17.97 5.60 11.23
C HIS A 36 -17.75 4.09 11.38
N ASP A 37 -18.52 3.29 10.65
CA ASP A 37 -18.38 1.83 10.54
C ASP A 37 -19.08 1.28 9.32
N GLY A 38 -18.89 -0.01 9.05
CA GLY A 38 -19.42 -0.63 7.85
C GLY A 38 -20.95 -0.78 7.85
N ALA A 39 -21.61 -0.91 9.00
CA ALA A 39 -23.07 -1.01 9.07
C ALA A 39 -23.71 0.34 8.73
N GLU A 40 -23.16 1.44 9.25
CA GLU A 40 -23.57 2.80 8.90
C GLU A 40 -23.31 3.09 7.43
N ALA A 41 -22.15 2.62 6.90
CA ALA A 41 -21.81 2.76 5.49
C ALA A 41 -22.86 2.11 4.58
N LEU A 42 -23.26 0.86 4.85
CA LEU A 42 -24.29 0.17 4.07
C LEU A 42 -25.65 0.89 4.11
N ALA A 43 -26.07 1.35 5.30
CA ALA A 43 -27.33 2.08 5.46
C ALA A 43 -27.31 3.41 4.67
N LEU A 44 -26.17 4.13 4.68
CA LEU A 44 -26.02 5.35 3.90
C LEU A 44 -25.93 5.08 2.39
N ILE A 45 -25.29 4.00 1.96
CA ILE A 45 -25.24 3.59 0.55
C ILE A 45 -26.66 3.33 0.03
N GLU A 46 -27.47 2.59 0.75
CA GLU A 46 -28.86 2.31 0.38
C GLU A 46 -29.69 3.60 0.30
N LYS A 47 -29.53 4.49 1.28
CA LYS A 47 -30.31 5.73 1.39
C LYS A 47 -29.93 6.77 0.36
N THR A 48 -28.64 6.93 0.04
CA THR A 48 -28.13 8.07 -0.76
C THR A 48 -27.76 7.70 -2.18
N ALA A 49 -27.63 6.40 -2.47
CA ALA A 49 -27.18 5.87 -3.75
C ALA A 49 -25.95 6.64 -4.30
N PRO A 50 -24.81 6.61 -3.59
CA PRO A 50 -23.61 7.33 -4.01
C PRO A 50 -23.02 6.73 -5.29
N ASP A 51 -22.27 7.52 -6.05
CA ASP A 51 -21.51 7.03 -7.21
C ASP A 51 -20.24 6.29 -6.76
N ILE A 52 -19.60 6.81 -5.69
CA ILE A 52 -18.34 6.29 -5.16
C ILE A 52 -18.40 6.24 -3.64
N VAL A 53 -17.80 5.19 -3.08
CA VAL A 53 -17.51 5.07 -1.65
C VAL A 53 -15.99 5.00 -1.41
N LEU A 54 -15.45 5.87 -0.55
CA LEU A 54 -14.13 5.72 0.06
C LEU A 54 -14.32 4.86 1.30
N LEU A 55 -13.61 3.75 1.38
CA LEU A 55 -13.90 2.72 2.38
C LEU A 55 -12.61 2.28 3.09
N ASP A 56 -12.53 2.48 4.40
CA ASP A 56 -11.49 1.85 5.20
C ASP A 56 -11.82 0.37 5.43
N ILE A 57 -10.79 -0.44 5.60
CA ILE A 57 -10.96 -1.85 5.97
C ILE A 57 -11.15 -1.97 7.49
N ILE A 58 -10.35 -1.23 8.28
CA ILE A 58 -10.38 -1.37 9.74
C ILE A 58 -11.46 -0.45 10.31
N MET A 59 -12.62 -1.00 10.53
CA MET A 59 -13.75 -0.30 11.17
C MET A 59 -14.43 -1.22 12.19
N PRO A 60 -15.06 -0.67 13.25
CA PRO A 60 -15.82 -1.45 14.21
C PRO A 60 -17.11 -2.01 13.60
N ARG A 61 -17.73 -2.97 14.27
CA ARG A 61 -18.98 -3.65 13.90
C ARG A 61 -18.89 -4.44 12.60
N LEU A 62 -18.63 -3.78 11.49
CA LEU A 62 -18.51 -4.39 10.17
C LEU A 62 -17.29 -3.79 9.47
N ASP A 63 -16.35 -4.63 9.05
CA ASP A 63 -15.14 -4.19 8.36
C ASP A 63 -15.40 -3.87 6.88
N GLY A 64 -14.45 -3.21 6.23
CA GLY A 64 -14.61 -2.81 4.83
C GLY A 64 -14.69 -3.98 3.85
N PHE A 65 -14.15 -5.14 4.17
CA PHE A 65 -14.32 -6.33 3.33
C PHE A 65 -15.75 -6.85 3.38
N ALA A 66 -16.33 -6.90 4.57
CA ALA A 66 -17.73 -7.32 4.72
C ALA A 66 -18.70 -6.33 4.04
N VAL A 67 -18.37 -5.04 4.01
CA VAL A 67 -19.13 -4.07 3.19
C VAL A 67 -19.04 -4.40 1.70
N LEU A 68 -17.83 -4.68 1.16
CA LEU A 68 -17.67 -5.09 -0.24
C LEU A 68 -18.42 -6.39 -0.56
N GLU A 69 -18.37 -7.38 0.35
CA GLU A 69 -19.10 -8.65 0.22
C GLU A 69 -20.62 -8.41 0.16
N ALA A 70 -21.14 -7.53 1.01
CA ALA A 70 -22.56 -7.17 1.02
C ALA A 70 -23.01 -6.44 -0.26
N LEU A 71 -22.12 -5.61 -0.85
CA LEU A 71 -22.39 -4.96 -2.13
C LEU A 71 -22.39 -5.92 -3.32
N GLY A 72 -21.65 -7.04 -3.24
CA GLY A 72 -21.64 -8.08 -4.27
C GLY A 72 -21.28 -7.58 -5.67
N GLY A 73 -20.48 -6.50 -5.77
CA GLY A 73 -20.14 -5.85 -7.04
C GLY A 73 -21.25 -5.00 -7.67
N VAL A 74 -22.37 -4.82 -6.97
CA VAL A 74 -23.49 -3.99 -7.40
C VAL A 74 -23.55 -2.73 -6.52
N GLY A 75 -23.76 -1.56 -7.11
CA GLY A 75 -23.88 -0.30 -6.36
C GLY A 75 -22.72 0.67 -6.61
N PRO A 76 -22.28 1.43 -5.59
CA PRO A 76 -21.21 2.41 -5.76
C PRO A 76 -19.88 1.76 -6.07
N ARG A 77 -19.03 2.45 -6.80
CA ARG A 77 -17.64 2.00 -6.99
C ARG A 77 -16.85 2.25 -5.73
N ALA A 78 -16.25 1.19 -5.19
CA ALA A 78 -15.51 1.26 -3.95
C ALA A 78 -14.02 1.57 -4.20
N ILE A 79 -13.50 2.60 -3.53
CA ILE A 79 -12.08 2.89 -3.42
C ILE A 79 -11.67 2.55 -1.99
N MET A 80 -10.84 1.53 -1.83
CA MET A 80 -10.28 1.22 -0.51
C MET A 80 -9.24 2.25 -0.12
N VAL A 81 -9.37 2.83 1.09
CA VAL A 81 -8.42 3.82 1.65
C VAL A 81 -8.09 3.37 3.06
N THR A 82 -7.00 2.64 3.24
CA THR A 82 -6.73 1.93 4.50
C THR A 82 -5.24 1.92 4.87
N GLY A 83 -4.94 1.71 6.15
CA GLY A 83 -3.58 1.53 6.65
C GLY A 83 -2.98 0.15 6.34
N LEU A 84 -3.77 -0.80 5.85
CA LEU A 84 -3.27 -2.13 5.49
C LEU A 84 -2.53 -2.09 4.14
N SER A 85 -1.33 -2.66 4.10
CA SER A 85 -0.46 -2.64 2.92
C SER A 85 0.09 -4.04 2.65
N GLY A 86 -0.73 -4.94 2.14
CA GLY A 86 -0.29 -6.29 1.80
C GLY A 86 -0.99 -6.76 0.53
N ASP A 87 -0.28 -7.49 -0.32
CA ASP A 87 -0.84 -8.01 -1.58
C ASP A 87 -2.08 -8.89 -1.34
N GLU A 88 -2.13 -9.57 -0.18
CA GLU A 88 -3.29 -10.36 0.24
C GLU A 88 -4.56 -9.50 0.45
N PHE A 89 -4.42 -8.32 1.10
CA PHE A 89 -5.54 -7.40 1.31
C PHE A 89 -5.96 -6.73 0.02
N ILE A 90 -4.99 -6.31 -0.79
CA ILE A 90 -5.26 -5.74 -2.12
C ILE A 90 -5.96 -6.78 -3.00
N GLY A 91 -5.40 -7.99 -3.09
CA GLY A 91 -5.99 -9.07 -3.86
C GLY A 91 -7.39 -9.47 -3.38
N ARG A 92 -7.63 -9.50 -2.04
CA ARG A 92 -8.96 -9.75 -1.48
C ARG A 92 -9.94 -8.64 -1.85
N ALA A 93 -9.56 -7.37 -1.66
CA ALA A 93 -10.41 -6.23 -2.00
C ALA A 93 -10.80 -6.24 -3.49
N MET A 94 -9.84 -6.48 -4.38
CA MET A 94 -10.10 -6.52 -5.82
C MET A 94 -11.01 -7.69 -6.22
N ARG A 95 -10.82 -8.88 -5.64
CA ARG A 95 -11.75 -10.03 -5.85
C ARG A 95 -13.17 -9.75 -5.35
N LEU A 96 -13.32 -8.94 -4.31
CA LEU A 96 -14.61 -8.52 -3.77
C LEU A 96 -15.24 -7.33 -4.52
N GLY A 97 -14.61 -6.86 -5.60
CA GLY A 97 -15.17 -5.83 -6.48
C GLY A 97 -14.74 -4.39 -6.16
N ALA A 98 -13.67 -4.19 -5.34
CA ALA A 98 -13.12 -2.86 -5.19
C ALA A 98 -12.58 -2.34 -6.53
N SER A 99 -12.90 -1.09 -6.86
CA SER A 99 -12.44 -0.43 -8.09
C SER A 99 -11.02 0.08 -7.99
N TYR A 100 -10.56 0.39 -6.78
CA TYR A 100 -9.20 0.85 -6.50
C TYR A 100 -8.78 0.60 -5.05
N TYR A 101 -7.47 0.63 -4.80
CA TYR A 101 -6.91 0.45 -3.46
C TYR A 101 -5.80 1.47 -3.19
N MET A 102 -5.89 2.20 -2.10
CA MET A 102 -4.89 3.18 -1.66
C MET A 102 -4.48 2.91 -0.22
N VAL A 103 -3.19 3.02 0.06
CA VAL A 103 -2.63 2.82 1.40
C VAL A 103 -2.41 4.17 2.08
N LYS A 104 -2.95 4.36 3.29
CA LYS A 104 -2.71 5.54 4.11
C LYS A 104 -1.23 5.63 4.53
N PRO A 105 -0.63 6.85 4.59
CA PRO A 105 -1.23 8.16 4.36
C PRO A 105 -1.46 8.45 2.87
N VAL A 106 -2.60 9.07 2.53
CA VAL A 106 -3.00 9.38 1.14
C VAL A 106 -2.89 10.87 0.90
N ASP A 107 -2.31 11.26 -0.23
CA ASP A 107 -2.43 12.62 -0.73
C ASP A 107 -3.86 12.85 -1.24
N THR A 108 -4.54 13.86 -0.70
CA THR A 108 -5.93 14.17 -1.03
C THR A 108 -6.13 14.61 -2.49
N GLN A 109 -5.11 15.21 -3.13
CA GLN A 109 -5.18 15.56 -4.55
C GLN A 109 -5.09 14.31 -5.43
N VAL A 110 -4.23 13.35 -5.06
CA VAL A 110 -4.13 12.05 -5.76
C VAL A 110 -5.43 11.28 -5.59
N LEU A 111 -6.01 11.25 -4.38
CA LEU A 111 -7.29 10.62 -4.11
C LEU A 111 -8.42 11.24 -4.95
N TYR A 112 -8.48 12.57 -5.03
CA TYR A 112 -9.45 13.29 -5.86
C TYR A 112 -9.32 12.94 -7.35
N ALA A 113 -8.08 12.87 -7.86
CA ALA A 113 -7.84 12.44 -9.24
C ALA A 113 -8.38 11.02 -9.50
N ARG A 114 -8.23 10.10 -8.56
CA ARG A 114 -8.78 8.74 -8.66
C ARG A 114 -10.30 8.69 -8.59
N VAL A 115 -10.89 9.49 -7.71
CA VAL A 115 -12.36 9.64 -7.64
C VAL A 115 -12.91 10.09 -9.00
N LYS A 116 -12.30 11.06 -9.64
CA LYS A 116 -12.73 11.55 -10.96
C LYS A 116 -12.55 10.50 -12.06
N GLU A 117 -11.41 9.86 -12.11
CA GLU A 117 -11.12 8.80 -13.07
C GLU A 117 -12.17 7.68 -12.99
N ILE A 118 -12.42 7.20 -11.78
CA ILE A 118 -13.36 6.10 -11.54
C ILE A 118 -14.82 6.55 -11.84
N ALA A 119 -15.20 7.77 -11.48
CA ALA A 119 -16.53 8.30 -11.81
C ALA A 119 -16.75 8.44 -13.31
N GLY A 120 -15.72 8.82 -14.07
CA GLY A 120 -15.76 8.97 -15.53
C GLY A 120 -15.95 7.66 -16.30
N MET A 121 -15.74 6.51 -15.68
CA MET A 121 -15.92 5.18 -16.27
C MET A 121 -17.39 4.72 -16.31
N LYS A 122 -18.38 5.62 -16.18
CA LYS A 122 -19.80 5.29 -16.26
C LYS A 122 -20.13 4.66 -17.64
N GLY A 123 -20.46 3.36 -17.62
CA GLY A 123 -20.96 2.63 -18.81
C GLY A 123 -20.13 1.47 -19.31
N GLU A 124 -18.92 1.30 -18.86
CA GLU A 124 -18.18 0.06 -19.14
C GLU A 124 -18.47 -0.98 -18.05
N SER A 125 -19.20 -2.03 -18.45
CA SER A 125 -19.31 -3.29 -17.69
C SER A 125 -17.93 -3.65 -17.14
N ILE A 126 -17.87 -4.11 -15.91
CA ILE A 126 -16.65 -4.57 -15.24
C ILE A 126 -16.08 -5.74 -16.06
N ALA A 127 -15.38 -5.40 -17.15
CA ALA A 127 -14.56 -6.32 -17.91
C ALA A 127 -13.16 -6.23 -17.27
N GLU A 128 -12.82 -7.28 -16.56
CA GLU A 128 -11.54 -7.61 -15.94
C GLU A 128 -11.01 -6.58 -14.92
N PRO A 129 -10.58 -7.03 -13.74
CA PRO A 129 -9.92 -6.16 -12.79
C PRO A 129 -8.68 -5.57 -13.48
N ARG A 130 -8.77 -4.28 -13.86
CA ARG A 130 -7.56 -3.55 -14.26
C ARG A 130 -6.65 -3.60 -13.05
N THR A 131 -5.65 -4.42 -13.13
CA THR A 131 -4.51 -4.40 -12.20
C THR A 131 -4.13 -2.94 -11.99
N PRO A 132 -3.97 -2.47 -10.73
CA PRO A 132 -3.47 -1.12 -10.48
C PRO A 132 -2.27 -0.89 -11.40
N PRO A 133 -2.12 0.32 -12.00
CA PRO A 133 -0.96 0.59 -12.84
C PRO A 133 0.25 0.10 -12.07
N LEU A 134 1.05 -0.75 -12.72
CA LEU A 134 2.19 -1.46 -12.15
C LEU A 134 2.90 -0.50 -11.20
N ARG A 135 2.79 -0.73 -9.89
CA ARG A 135 3.53 0.05 -8.91
C ARG A 135 4.96 0.08 -9.41
N SER A 136 5.54 1.25 -9.55
CA SER A 136 6.95 1.35 -9.89
C SER A 136 7.72 0.47 -8.89
N ARG A 137 8.83 -0.12 -9.31
CA ARG A 137 9.67 -0.91 -8.40
C ARG A 137 9.97 -0.15 -7.11
N ASP A 138 10.12 1.15 -7.20
CA ASP A 138 10.29 2.07 -6.07
C ASP A 138 9.10 2.10 -5.10
N GLU A 139 7.87 2.08 -5.61
CA GLU A 139 6.65 2.01 -4.78
C GLU A 139 6.50 0.64 -4.11
N GLN A 140 6.89 -0.42 -4.79
CA GLN A 140 6.89 -1.78 -4.22
C GLN A 140 7.90 -1.88 -3.06
N VAL A 141 9.13 -1.39 -3.25
CA VAL A 141 10.16 -1.34 -2.20
C VAL A 141 9.70 -0.49 -1.02
N THR A 142 9.10 0.68 -1.29
CA THR A 142 8.56 1.57 -0.26
C THR A 142 7.46 0.87 0.55
N GLY A 143 6.51 0.22 -0.11
CA GLY A 143 5.43 -0.53 0.54
C GLY A 143 5.97 -1.67 1.41
N LEU A 144 6.96 -2.43 0.91
CA LEU A 144 7.62 -3.49 1.67
C LEU A 144 8.31 -2.96 2.93
N PHE A 145 9.07 -1.87 2.82
CA PHE A 145 9.78 -1.29 3.98
C PHE A 145 8.83 -0.78 5.05
N LEU A 146 7.71 -0.16 4.65
CA LEU A 146 6.68 0.29 5.58
C LEU A 146 6.01 -0.90 6.28
N SER A 147 5.69 -1.98 5.56
CA SER A 147 5.09 -3.19 6.13
C SER A 147 6.02 -3.90 7.11
N ILE A 148 7.33 -3.92 6.83
CA ILE A 148 8.37 -4.46 7.71
C ILE A 148 8.62 -3.53 8.92
N GLY A 149 8.23 -2.25 8.82
CA GLY A 149 8.34 -1.27 9.90
C GLY A 149 9.67 -0.52 9.92
N ILE A 150 10.36 -0.42 8.80
CA ILE A 150 11.56 0.42 8.67
C ILE A 150 11.10 1.89 8.64
N PRO A 151 11.56 2.74 9.58
CA PRO A 151 11.15 4.14 9.60
C PRO A 151 11.71 4.92 8.41
N ALA A 152 10.83 5.60 7.67
CA ALA A 152 11.23 6.34 6.47
C ALA A 152 12.17 7.55 6.73
N HIS A 153 12.18 8.08 7.97
CA HIS A 153 12.95 9.25 8.35
C HIS A 153 14.42 8.97 8.69
N ILE A 154 14.85 7.71 8.78
CA ILE A 154 16.24 7.34 9.10
C ILE A 154 17.07 7.16 7.83
N LYS A 155 18.35 7.56 7.87
CA LYS A 155 19.26 7.44 6.71
C LYS A 155 19.38 6.02 6.16
N GLY A 156 19.31 5.02 7.03
CA GLY A 156 19.38 3.62 6.66
C GLY A 156 18.24 3.18 5.72
N TYR A 157 17.06 3.78 5.83
CA TYR A 157 15.95 3.55 4.91
C TYR A 157 16.31 3.94 3.46
N GLN A 158 16.90 5.14 3.28
CA GLN A 158 17.30 5.63 1.96
C GLN A 158 18.41 4.76 1.36
N TYR A 159 19.37 4.34 2.18
CA TYR A 159 20.47 3.49 1.73
C TYR A 159 20.00 2.07 1.36
N LEU A 160 19.08 1.49 2.13
CA LEU A 160 18.48 0.19 1.80
C LEU A 160 17.68 0.27 0.50
N ARG A 161 16.92 1.35 0.29
CA ARG A 161 16.15 1.54 -0.94
C ARG A 161 17.07 1.64 -2.16
N GLU A 162 18.17 2.40 -2.06
CA GLU A 162 19.17 2.49 -3.12
C GLU A 162 19.89 1.16 -3.35
N ALA A 163 20.20 0.42 -2.29
CA ALA A 163 20.79 -0.91 -2.40
C ALA A 163 19.88 -1.88 -3.18
N VAL A 164 18.60 -1.91 -2.85
CA VAL A 164 17.63 -2.76 -3.57
C VAL A 164 17.53 -2.34 -5.04
N ARG A 165 17.50 -1.04 -5.35
CA ARG A 165 17.48 -0.55 -6.73
C ARG A 165 18.70 -1.03 -7.51
N MET A 166 19.91 -0.86 -6.95
CA MET A 166 21.17 -1.30 -7.58
C MET A 166 21.20 -2.81 -7.81
N VAL A 167 20.74 -3.60 -6.84
CA VAL A 167 20.69 -5.07 -6.95
C VAL A 167 19.63 -5.54 -7.96
N LEU A 168 18.54 -4.81 -8.14
CA LEU A 168 17.56 -5.10 -9.19
C LEU A 168 18.11 -4.85 -10.61
N GLU A 169 19.10 -3.95 -10.74
CA GLU A 169 19.81 -3.66 -12.00
C GLU A 169 20.97 -4.63 -12.23
N ASP A 170 21.74 -4.96 -11.17
CA ASP A 170 22.87 -5.89 -11.19
C ASP A 170 22.87 -6.81 -9.97
N ARG A 171 22.40 -8.03 -10.13
CA ARG A 171 22.31 -9.03 -9.04
C ARG A 171 23.67 -9.49 -8.52
N ASP A 172 24.73 -9.38 -9.31
CA ASP A 172 26.08 -9.79 -8.91
C ASP A 172 26.64 -8.90 -7.78
N LEU A 173 26.06 -7.72 -7.56
CA LEU A 173 26.39 -6.84 -6.43
C LEU A 173 26.14 -7.50 -5.06
N LEU A 174 25.25 -8.48 -4.97
CA LEU A 174 25.05 -9.25 -3.74
C LEU A 174 26.30 -10.05 -3.34
N GLY A 175 27.09 -10.51 -4.31
CA GLY A 175 28.38 -11.16 -4.05
C GLY A 175 29.51 -10.17 -3.75
N ARG A 176 29.30 -8.87 -3.96
CA ARG A 176 30.33 -7.82 -3.88
C ARG A 176 29.92 -6.64 -3.00
N ILE A 177 29.10 -6.89 -1.97
CA ILE A 177 28.47 -5.87 -1.12
C ILE A 177 29.46 -4.87 -0.55
N THR A 178 30.56 -5.38 0.09
CA THR A 178 31.55 -4.53 0.74
C THR A 178 32.47 -3.82 -0.27
N LYS A 179 32.74 -4.46 -1.41
CA LYS A 179 33.68 -3.92 -2.42
C LYS A 179 33.01 -2.94 -3.38
N GLU A 180 31.72 -3.12 -3.68
CA GLU A 180 31.04 -2.36 -4.74
C GLU A 180 29.74 -1.71 -4.29
N LEU A 181 28.83 -2.46 -3.63
CA LEU A 181 27.51 -1.95 -3.27
C LEU A 181 27.59 -0.81 -2.26
N TYR A 182 28.23 -1.00 -1.10
CA TYR A 182 28.39 0.05 -0.10
C TYR A 182 29.17 1.25 -0.61
N PRO A 183 30.30 1.08 -1.33
CA PRO A 183 30.99 2.22 -1.94
C PRO A 183 30.16 2.94 -3.01
N GLY A 184 29.36 2.23 -3.79
CA GLY A 184 28.45 2.82 -4.78
C GLY A 184 27.42 3.75 -4.13
N ILE A 185 26.74 3.24 -3.10
CA ILE A 185 25.79 4.02 -2.30
C ILE A 185 26.48 5.19 -1.60
N ALA A 186 27.67 4.96 -1.04
CA ALA A 186 28.43 6.01 -0.37
C ALA A 186 28.76 7.17 -1.31
N ARG A 187 29.13 6.90 -2.55
CA ARG A 187 29.35 7.93 -3.59
C ARG A 187 28.07 8.70 -3.91
N HIS A 188 26.94 7.98 -4.07
CA HIS A 188 25.65 8.60 -4.39
C HIS A 188 25.19 9.58 -3.30
N PHE A 189 25.39 9.24 -2.03
CA PHE A 189 24.93 10.04 -0.89
C PHE A 189 26.04 10.93 -0.25
N GLY A 190 27.22 11.01 -0.81
CA GLY A 190 28.31 11.83 -0.27
C GLY A 190 28.77 11.41 1.13
N THR A 191 28.89 10.09 1.39
CA THR A 191 29.24 9.53 2.70
C THR A 191 30.30 8.44 2.57
N SER A 192 30.59 7.68 3.63
CA SER A 192 31.52 6.54 3.62
C SER A 192 30.81 5.21 3.63
N ALA A 193 31.42 4.17 3.03
CA ALA A 193 30.90 2.81 2.99
C ALA A 193 30.58 2.24 4.39
N SER A 194 31.42 2.52 5.38
CA SER A 194 31.19 2.09 6.76
C SER A 194 29.98 2.78 7.42
N LYS A 195 29.70 4.04 7.09
CA LYS A 195 28.48 4.74 7.54
C LYS A 195 27.23 4.19 6.86
N VAL A 196 27.31 3.82 5.59
CA VAL A 196 26.23 3.16 4.85
C VAL A 196 25.87 1.83 5.51
N GLU A 197 26.88 0.95 5.69
CA GLU A 197 26.71 -0.36 6.35
C GLU A 197 26.04 -0.23 7.71
N ARG A 198 26.59 0.64 8.57
CA ARG A 198 26.07 0.85 9.94
C ARG A 198 24.64 1.38 9.93
N ALA A 199 24.32 2.34 9.06
CA ALA A 199 22.99 2.92 8.98
C ALA A 199 21.94 1.92 8.49
N MET A 200 22.29 1.06 7.52
CA MET A 200 21.43 -0.03 7.06
C MET A 200 21.18 -1.04 8.17
N ARG A 201 22.23 -1.49 8.85
CA ARG A 201 22.14 -2.42 9.97
C ARG A 201 21.22 -1.86 11.06
N HIS A 202 21.39 -0.60 11.42
CA HIS A 202 20.52 0.06 12.39
C HIS A 202 19.05 0.11 11.93
N ALA A 203 18.80 0.38 10.65
CA ALA A 203 17.43 0.40 10.11
C ALA A 203 16.73 -0.96 10.22
N ILE A 204 17.46 -2.04 9.91
CA ILE A 204 16.98 -3.41 10.06
C ILE A 204 16.77 -3.74 11.55
N GLU A 205 17.68 -3.34 12.43
CA GLU A 205 17.56 -3.54 13.88
C GLU A 205 16.31 -2.86 14.47
N VAL A 206 16.03 -1.63 14.06
CA VAL A 206 14.84 -0.89 14.51
C VAL A 206 13.56 -1.59 14.06
N ALA A 207 13.52 -2.09 12.83
CA ALA A 207 12.38 -2.85 12.34
C ALA A 207 12.20 -4.17 13.10
N TRP A 208 13.31 -4.85 13.37
CA TRP A 208 13.34 -6.14 14.09
C TRP A 208 12.88 -6.02 15.54
N SER A 209 13.41 -5.01 16.27
CA SER A 209 13.06 -4.76 17.67
C SER A 209 11.59 -4.39 17.89
N ARG A 210 10.88 -3.92 16.86
CA ARG A 210 9.47 -3.61 16.89
C ARG A 210 8.54 -4.81 16.72
N GLY A 211 9.08 -6.02 16.67
CA GLY A 211 8.30 -7.28 16.65
C GLY A 211 7.54 -7.54 15.34
N ARG A 212 7.88 -6.87 14.24
CA ARG A 212 7.19 -7.06 12.95
C ARG A 212 7.73 -8.24 12.12
N LEU A 213 8.44 -9.15 12.76
CA LEU A 213 8.95 -10.38 12.15
C LEU A 213 7.83 -11.23 11.52
N GLU A 214 6.68 -11.31 12.19
CA GLU A 214 5.52 -12.00 11.65
C GLU A 214 5.01 -11.37 10.35
N SER A 215 5.16 -10.05 10.20
CA SER A 215 4.80 -9.37 8.96
C SER A 215 5.72 -9.79 7.81
N VAL A 216 7.03 -9.98 8.06
CA VAL A 216 7.97 -10.50 7.06
C VAL A 216 7.62 -11.94 6.69
N ASN A 217 7.45 -12.83 7.67
CA ASN A 217 7.10 -14.22 7.41
C ASN A 217 5.76 -14.35 6.67
N ARG A 218 4.77 -13.56 7.05
CA ARG A 218 3.46 -13.51 6.38
C ARG A 218 3.57 -13.04 4.93
N LEU A 219 4.45 -12.08 4.65
CA LEU A 219 4.71 -11.53 3.32
C LEU A 219 5.27 -12.56 2.34
N TYR A 220 6.00 -13.55 2.86
CA TYR A 220 6.58 -14.66 2.08
C TYR A 220 5.74 -15.93 2.11
N GLY A 221 4.72 -16.02 2.97
CA GLY A 221 3.88 -17.21 3.11
C GLY A 221 4.56 -18.38 3.83
N TYR A 222 5.80 -18.21 4.28
CA TYR A 222 6.56 -19.19 5.06
C TYR A 222 7.50 -18.50 6.04
N LYS A 223 8.04 -19.26 7.01
CA LYS A 223 8.95 -18.71 8.00
C LYS A 223 10.32 -18.46 7.38
N VAL A 224 10.60 -17.18 7.06
CA VAL A 224 11.88 -16.74 6.48
C VAL A 224 12.90 -16.52 7.58
N PHE A 225 12.49 -15.89 8.69
CA PHE A 225 13.36 -15.59 9.84
C PHE A 225 12.69 -16.01 11.15
N SER A 226 13.50 -16.29 12.17
CA SER A 226 13.06 -16.45 13.56
C SER A 226 13.37 -15.19 14.36
N ALA A 227 12.81 -15.07 15.57
CA ALA A 227 13.09 -13.92 16.44
C ALA A 227 14.60 -13.81 16.81
N GLU A 228 15.30 -14.94 16.78
CA GLU A 228 16.72 -15.07 17.13
C GLU A 228 17.64 -14.86 15.92
N ASP A 229 17.14 -15.03 14.69
CA ASP A 229 17.89 -14.93 13.43
C ASP A 229 17.60 -13.60 12.71
N LYS A 230 18.27 -12.54 13.18
CA LYS A 230 18.22 -11.26 12.49
C LYS A 230 19.02 -11.32 11.20
N PRO A 231 18.44 -10.92 10.04
CA PRO A 231 19.17 -10.93 8.78
C PRO A 231 20.36 -9.97 8.77
N THR A 232 21.38 -10.35 8.07
CA THR A 232 22.44 -9.42 7.64
C THR A 232 21.89 -8.41 6.63
N ASN A 233 22.61 -7.31 6.39
CA ASN A 233 22.23 -6.36 5.36
C ASN A 233 22.07 -7.03 3.98
N GLY A 234 22.97 -7.96 3.65
CA GLY A 234 22.95 -8.67 2.36
C GLY A 234 21.74 -9.57 2.21
N GLU A 235 21.42 -10.37 3.20
CA GLU A 235 20.24 -11.25 3.20
C GLU A 235 18.96 -10.44 3.12
N PHE A 236 18.88 -9.32 3.84
CA PHE A 236 17.72 -8.44 3.78
C PHE A 236 17.54 -7.81 2.39
N ILE A 237 18.62 -7.28 1.79
CA ILE A 237 18.59 -6.69 0.45
C ILE A 237 18.22 -7.74 -0.60
N ALA A 238 18.81 -8.94 -0.53
CA ALA A 238 18.51 -10.04 -1.43
C ALA A 238 17.02 -10.42 -1.36
N LEU A 239 16.51 -10.59 -0.14
CA LEU A 239 15.12 -10.95 0.11
C LEU A 239 14.15 -9.93 -0.51
N VAL A 240 14.38 -8.63 -0.27
CA VAL A 240 13.52 -7.57 -0.84
C VAL A 240 13.65 -7.51 -2.36
N ALA A 241 14.87 -7.61 -2.90
CA ALA A 241 15.10 -7.61 -4.34
C ALA A 241 14.44 -8.81 -5.04
N ASP A 242 14.45 -9.98 -4.42
CA ASP A 242 13.76 -11.17 -4.96
C ASP A 242 12.24 -10.96 -4.98
N LYS A 243 11.66 -10.40 -3.92
CA LYS A 243 10.21 -10.14 -3.87
C LYS A 243 9.76 -9.12 -4.90
N VAL A 244 10.55 -8.06 -5.12
CA VAL A 244 10.24 -7.00 -6.09
C VAL A 244 10.58 -7.42 -7.52
N GLY A 245 11.62 -8.26 -7.71
CA GLY A 245 12.09 -8.72 -9.01
C GLY A 245 11.41 -9.99 -9.52
N ALA A 246 10.65 -10.70 -8.69
CA ALA A 246 9.96 -11.91 -9.08
C ALA A 246 8.90 -11.58 -10.15
N PRO A 247 8.89 -12.28 -11.30
CA PRO A 247 7.75 -12.20 -12.21
C PRO A 247 6.52 -12.68 -11.43
N ARG A 248 5.43 -11.92 -11.48
CA ARG A 248 4.15 -12.41 -10.95
C ARG A 248 3.83 -13.71 -11.64
N SER A 249 3.64 -14.75 -10.87
CA SER A 249 3.06 -15.99 -11.35
C SER A 249 1.58 -15.74 -11.69
N ASP A 250 1.35 -15.15 -12.87
CA ASP A 250 0.12 -15.35 -13.60
C ASP A 250 0.21 -16.78 -14.14
N THR A 251 -0.28 -17.72 -13.38
CA THR A 251 -0.77 -18.99 -13.90
C THR A 251 -1.04 -19.94 -12.75
N ILE A 252 -2.29 -20.08 -12.37
CA ILE A 252 -2.80 -21.44 -12.15
C ILE A 252 -3.97 -21.57 -13.09
N SER A 253 -3.65 -22.02 -14.33
CA SER A 253 -4.59 -22.76 -15.13
C SER A 253 -4.51 -24.21 -14.68
N ALA A 254 -5.57 -24.76 -14.20
CA ALA A 254 -6.11 -26.09 -14.48
C ALA A 254 -7.25 -26.39 -13.49
#